data_32b27d6fab624d18456e50688df6475e
#
_entry.id   32b27d6fab624d18456e50688df6475e
#
_cell.length_a   1.000
_cell.length_b   1.000
_cell.length_c   1.000
_cell.angle_alpha   90.00
_cell.angle_beta   90.00
_cell.angle_gamma   90.00
#
_symmetry.space_group_name_H-M   'P 1'
#
loop_
_entity.id
_entity.type
_entity.pdbx_description
1 polymer ?
#
loop_
_entity_poly.entity_id
_entity_poly.type
_entity_poly.pdbx_seq_one_letter_code
_entity_poly.pdbx_strand_id
1 'polypeptide(L)'
;MLANHRLLSPVLLFILAVFGVCLGLSTRAEDKRGEVSAADPDLVQGLAAWQQVYSVLISPRCINCHTATNYPQQGDDRHRHFANVVRGRDGRGVPALSCIGCHQEVNADSTGVPGGPDWHLAPLSMQWQDMNDQPLSSAAVCRSVTDRSKNENMDGRALLTHHQEAALVLWAWNPGRRPDGTTRTSPPLTHAEFVNATRTWVEAGTPCPGRSPRGK
;
A
#
# COMPACT_ATOMS: atom_id res chain seq x y z
N MET A 1 25.64 102.03 3.97
CA MET A 1 25.91 100.66 3.39
C MET A 1 25.17 99.69 4.24
N LEU A 2 24.05 99.15 3.75
CA LEU A 2 23.08 98.34 4.48
C LEU A 2 23.37 96.89 4.19
N ALA A 3 23.70 96.03 5.22
CA ALA A 3 23.89 94.64 5.13
C ALA A 3 22.50 93.94 5.25
N ASN A 4 22.08 93.20 4.24
CA ASN A 4 20.86 92.42 4.19
C ASN A 4 21.16 90.99 4.80
N HIS A 5 20.72 90.80 6.01
CA HIS A 5 20.59 89.43 6.56
C HIS A 5 19.28 88.80 6.11
N ARG A 6 19.34 87.83 5.23
CA ARG A 6 18.19 86.96 4.91
C ARG A 6 18.02 85.89 5.98
N LEU A 7 16.99 86.04 6.77
CA LEU A 7 16.51 85.00 7.70
C LEU A 7 15.95 83.83 6.92
N LEU A 8 16.60 82.68 7.05
CA LEU A 8 16.08 81.43 6.53
C LEU A 8 14.80 81.04 7.31
N SER A 9 13.74 80.84 6.57
CA SER A 9 12.43 80.53 7.12
C SER A 9 12.41 79.23 7.92
N PRO A 10 11.83 79.21 9.12
CA PRO A 10 11.76 78.02 9.99
C PRO A 10 10.97 76.86 9.37
N VAL A 11 10.24 77.09 8.29
CA VAL A 11 9.47 76.07 7.54
C VAL A 11 10.37 75.07 6.81
N LEU A 12 11.61 75.50 6.40
CA LEU A 12 12.51 74.60 5.70
C LEU A 12 13.19 73.59 6.59
N LEU A 13 13.36 73.90 7.88
CA LEU A 13 13.94 73.02 8.87
C LEU A 13 12.97 71.91 9.33
N PHE A 14 11.64 72.19 9.26
CA PHE A 14 10.64 71.20 9.65
C PHE A 14 10.43 70.10 8.57
N ILE A 15 10.65 70.42 7.30
CA ILE A 15 10.49 69.48 6.18
C ILE A 15 11.68 68.46 6.21
N LEU A 16 12.87 68.88 6.57
CA LEU A 16 14.04 67.97 6.67
C LEU A 16 13.97 67.01 7.87
N ALA A 17 13.31 67.39 8.95
CA ALA A 17 13.14 66.54 10.12
C ALA A 17 12.09 65.42 9.92
N VAL A 18 11.05 65.69 9.11
CA VAL A 18 10.00 64.69 8.80
C VAL A 18 10.46 63.66 7.78
N PHE A 19 11.37 64.02 6.85
CA PHE A 19 11.94 63.07 5.89
C PHE A 19 12.97 62.12 6.49
N GLY A 20 13.64 62.53 7.58
CA GLY A 20 14.62 61.69 8.28
C GLY A 20 14.02 60.57 9.11
N VAL A 21 12.76 60.69 9.54
CA VAL A 21 12.11 59.67 10.41
C VAL A 21 11.41 58.57 9.62
N CYS A 22 11.08 58.81 8.35
CA CYS A 22 10.44 57.79 7.49
C CYS A 22 11.43 56.74 6.89
N LEU A 23 12.74 56.93 7.02
CA LEU A 23 13.74 56.00 6.46
C LEU A 23 14.21 54.94 7.46
N GLY A 24 13.70 54.92 8.70
CA GLY A 24 14.13 54.02 9.76
C GLY A 24 13.20 52.84 10.07
N LEU A 25 12.04 52.71 9.45
CA LEU A 25 11.08 51.64 9.69
C LEU A 25 10.90 50.77 8.45
N SER A 26 12.03 50.26 7.91
CA SER A 26 11.99 49.04 7.12
C SER A 26 11.83 47.88 8.09
N THR A 27 10.61 47.63 8.50
CA THR A 27 10.24 46.34 9.09
C THR A 27 10.52 45.29 8.01
N ARG A 28 11.60 44.58 8.22
CA ARG A 28 11.89 43.32 7.52
C ARG A 28 10.69 42.42 7.84
N ALA A 29 9.70 42.43 6.96
CA ALA A 29 8.74 41.33 6.91
C ALA A 29 9.58 40.09 6.56
N GLU A 30 9.94 39.30 7.55
CA GLU A 30 10.39 37.95 7.31
C GLU A 30 9.26 37.28 6.57
N ASP A 31 9.45 37.11 5.27
CA ASP A 31 8.67 36.23 4.41
C ASP A 31 8.85 34.82 4.99
N LYS A 32 7.99 34.45 5.92
CA LYS A 32 7.79 33.05 6.30
C LYS A 32 7.13 32.39 5.11
N ARG A 33 7.86 32.25 4.02
CA ARG A 33 7.58 31.17 3.07
C ARG A 33 7.62 29.91 3.90
N GLY A 34 6.43 29.34 4.12
CA GLY A 34 6.33 28.07 4.81
C GLY A 34 7.31 27.11 4.14
N GLU A 35 8.37 26.71 4.85
CA GLU A 35 9.19 25.59 4.46
C GLU A 35 8.21 24.44 4.25
N VAL A 36 8.00 24.08 3.00
CA VAL A 36 7.36 22.80 2.66
C VAL A 36 8.33 21.78 3.23
N SER A 37 7.99 21.25 4.41
CA SER A 37 8.76 20.20 5.04
C SER A 37 8.95 19.10 3.99
N ALA A 38 10.18 18.87 3.59
CA ALA A 38 10.53 17.79 2.68
C ALA A 38 9.93 16.50 3.28
N ALA A 39 9.15 15.79 2.46
CA ALA A 39 8.57 14.52 2.93
C ALA A 39 9.69 13.60 3.39
N ASP A 40 9.48 12.93 4.53
CA ASP A 40 10.43 11.96 5.07
C ASP A 40 10.83 10.95 3.97
N PRO A 41 12.10 10.86 3.58
CA PRO A 41 12.54 9.96 2.50
C PRO A 41 12.16 8.50 2.75
N ASP A 42 12.24 8.03 3.99
CA ASP A 42 11.87 6.65 4.36
C ASP A 42 10.38 6.42 4.19
N LEU A 43 9.55 7.40 4.54
CA LEU A 43 8.11 7.35 4.30
C LEU A 43 7.79 7.29 2.80
N VAL A 44 8.45 8.11 2.00
CA VAL A 44 8.23 8.13 0.53
C VAL A 44 8.63 6.80 -0.08
N GLN A 45 9.80 6.27 0.28
CA GLN A 45 10.30 4.98 -0.19
C GLN A 45 9.38 3.83 0.25
N GLY A 46 8.95 3.84 1.52
CA GLY A 46 8.04 2.82 2.05
C GLY A 46 6.67 2.84 1.36
N LEU A 47 6.11 4.01 1.07
CA LEU A 47 4.86 4.12 0.31
C LEU A 47 5.02 3.66 -1.14
N ALA A 48 6.15 3.94 -1.79
CA ALA A 48 6.44 3.45 -3.13
C ALA A 48 6.57 1.92 -3.15
N ALA A 49 7.28 1.35 -2.17
CA ALA A 49 7.41 -0.10 -1.99
C ALA A 49 6.03 -0.75 -1.73
N TRP A 50 5.18 -0.12 -0.92
CA TRP A 50 3.82 -0.60 -0.73
C TRP A 50 3.02 -0.69 -2.03
N GLN A 51 3.14 0.26 -2.97
CA GLN A 51 2.43 0.16 -4.25
C GLN A 51 2.87 -1.07 -5.06
N GLN A 52 4.12 -1.44 -4.99
CA GLN A 52 4.63 -2.67 -5.60
C GLN A 52 4.02 -3.92 -4.92
N VAL A 53 4.03 -3.96 -3.58
CA VAL A 53 3.36 -5.02 -2.81
C VAL A 53 1.88 -5.11 -3.19
N TYR A 54 1.16 -4.00 -3.17
CA TYR A 54 -0.26 -3.94 -3.50
C TYR A 54 -0.56 -4.49 -4.90
N SER A 55 0.26 -4.20 -5.91
CA SER A 55 0.07 -4.70 -7.27
C SER A 55 0.08 -6.24 -7.34
N VAL A 56 0.87 -6.88 -6.48
CA VAL A 56 0.90 -8.34 -6.34
C VAL A 56 -0.33 -8.84 -5.60
N LEU A 57 -0.70 -8.22 -4.48
CA LEU A 57 -1.82 -8.66 -3.64
C LEU A 57 -3.17 -8.65 -4.38
N ILE A 58 -3.37 -7.73 -5.32
CA ILE A 58 -4.59 -7.67 -6.14
C ILE A 58 -4.50 -8.50 -7.43
N SER A 59 -3.39 -9.19 -7.68
CA SER A 59 -3.29 -10.12 -8.81
C SER A 59 -4.19 -11.34 -8.61
N PRO A 60 -4.65 -11.99 -9.68
CA PRO A 60 -5.52 -13.17 -9.55
C PRO A 60 -4.94 -14.28 -8.67
N ARG A 61 -3.62 -14.39 -8.61
CA ARG A 61 -2.94 -15.43 -7.80
C ARG A 61 -3.13 -15.23 -6.30
N CYS A 62 -3.37 -14.02 -5.84
CA CYS A 62 -3.59 -13.69 -4.45
C CYS A 62 -5.08 -13.42 -4.16
N ILE A 63 -5.72 -12.53 -4.93
CA ILE A 63 -7.07 -12.06 -4.62
C ILE A 63 -8.15 -13.14 -4.79
N ASN A 64 -7.90 -14.19 -5.61
CA ASN A 64 -8.83 -15.32 -5.73
C ASN A 64 -9.03 -16.08 -4.42
N CYS A 65 -8.01 -16.12 -3.55
CA CYS A 65 -8.11 -16.69 -2.21
C CYS A 65 -8.51 -15.65 -1.16
N HIS A 66 -8.08 -14.38 -1.34
CA HIS A 66 -8.43 -13.23 -0.50
C HIS A 66 -9.75 -12.59 -0.92
N THR A 67 -10.73 -13.41 -1.27
CA THR A 67 -12.05 -13.00 -1.74
C THR A 67 -13.01 -12.65 -0.61
N ALA A 68 -13.95 -11.71 -0.85
CA ALA A 68 -15.06 -11.39 0.03
C ALA A 68 -16.20 -12.42 0.00
N THR A 69 -16.19 -13.31 -1.00
CA THR A 69 -17.30 -14.22 -1.26
C THR A 69 -17.28 -15.46 -0.35
N ASN A 70 -18.42 -16.12 -0.26
CA ASN A 70 -18.55 -17.42 0.41
C ASN A 70 -18.07 -18.59 -0.49
N TYR A 71 -17.29 -18.32 -1.50
CA TYR A 71 -16.72 -19.29 -2.41
C TYR A 71 -15.35 -18.82 -2.90
N PRO A 72 -14.43 -19.72 -3.28
CA PRO A 72 -13.20 -19.33 -3.93
C PRO A 72 -13.47 -18.81 -5.34
N GLN A 73 -12.62 -17.90 -5.80
CA GLN A 73 -12.53 -17.55 -7.20
C GLN A 73 -11.41 -18.33 -7.87
N GLN A 74 -11.45 -18.47 -9.21
CA GLN A 74 -10.41 -19.13 -9.99
C GLN A 74 -10.22 -18.44 -11.33
N GLY A 75 -9.13 -18.81 -12.01
CA GLY A 75 -8.79 -18.23 -13.30
C GLY A 75 -8.18 -16.83 -13.19
N ASP A 76 -7.75 -16.30 -14.33
CA ASP A 76 -7.21 -14.95 -14.41
C ASP A 76 -8.35 -13.92 -14.51
N ASP A 77 -9.51 -14.34 -14.94
CA ASP A 77 -10.78 -13.60 -14.98
C ASP A 77 -11.54 -13.62 -13.65
N ARG A 78 -11.03 -14.37 -12.65
CA ARG A 78 -11.56 -14.42 -11.30
C ARG A 78 -13.01 -14.89 -11.19
N HIS A 79 -13.44 -15.76 -12.09
CA HIS A 79 -14.77 -16.35 -12.01
C HIS A 79 -14.94 -17.25 -10.77
N ARG A 80 -16.20 -17.54 -10.42
CA ARG A 80 -16.52 -18.48 -9.34
C ARG A 80 -15.90 -19.83 -9.61
N HIS A 81 -15.33 -20.44 -8.57
CA HIS A 81 -14.77 -21.80 -8.65
C HIS A 81 -15.80 -22.82 -9.14
N PHE A 82 -15.39 -23.69 -10.05
CA PHE A 82 -16.23 -24.78 -10.53
C PHE A 82 -16.62 -25.75 -9.41
N ALA A 83 -17.48 -26.70 -9.69
CA ALA A 83 -18.02 -27.68 -8.73
C ALA A 83 -18.76 -27.06 -7.53
N ASN A 84 -19.15 -25.79 -7.59
CA ASN A 84 -19.90 -25.10 -6.53
C ASN A 84 -19.25 -25.20 -5.13
N VAL A 85 -17.93 -25.25 -5.07
CA VAL A 85 -17.19 -25.22 -3.81
C VAL A 85 -17.55 -23.96 -3.02
N VAL A 86 -17.72 -24.12 -1.73
CA VAL A 86 -17.96 -23.01 -0.79
C VAL A 86 -16.81 -22.93 0.22
N ARG A 87 -16.63 -21.75 0.81
CA ARG A 87 -15.56 -21.46 1.78
C ARG A 87 -15.52 -22.43 2.96
N GLY A 88 -16.69 -22.85 3.45
CA GLY A 88 -16.78 -23.56 4.71
C GLY A 88 -16.44 -22.66 5.91
N ARG A 89 -16.36 -23.26 7.08
CA ARG A 89 -16.18 -22.56 8.35
C ARG A 89 -14.79 -21.92 8.51
N ASP A 90 -13.75 -22.60 8.02
CA ASP A 90 -12.34 -22.28 8.22
C ASP A 90 -11.58 -22.00 6.92
N GLY A 91 -12.29 -21.79 5.82
CA GLY A 91 -11.69 -21.58 4.52
C GLY A 91 -11.26 -22.86 3.78
N ARG A 92 -11.50 -24.04 4.35
CA ARG A 92 -11.06 -25.34 3.82
C ARG A 92 -12.14 -26.10 3.06
N GLY A 93 -13.25 -25.44 2.76
CA GLY A 93 -14.43 -26.06 2.14
C GLY A 93 -15.34 -26.72 3.18
N VAL A 94 -16.26 -27.54 2.69
CA VAL A 94 -17.16 -28.37 3.53
C VAL A 94 -16.72 -29.84 3.46
N PRO A 95 -17.10 -30.71 4.42
CA PRO A 95 -16.62 -32.10 4.45
C PRO A 95 -16.81 -32.87 3.14
N ALA A 96 -17.91 -32.63 2.43
CA ALA A 96 -18.19 -33.29 1.15
C ALA A 96 -17.40 -32.70 -0.04
N LEU A 97 -16.88 -31.48 0.07
CA LEU A 97 -16.13 -30.75 -0.95
C LEU A 97 -14.99 -29.96 -0.26
N SER A 98 -14.11 -30.67 0.44
CA SER A 98 -12.94 -30.07 1.04
C SER A 98 -11.91 -29.69 -0.04
N CYS A 99 -11.21 -28.60 0.16
CA CYS A 99 -10.19 -28.12 -0.79
C CYS A 99 -9.13 -29.17 -1.09
N ILE A 100 -8.60 -29.82 -0.05
CA ILE A 100 -7.57 -30.85 -0.17
C ILE A 100 -8.06 -32.14 -0.83
N GLY A 101 -9.37 -32.32 -1.03
CA GLY A 101 -9.90 -33.45 -1.79
C GLY A 101 -9.50 -33.42 -3.28
N CYS A 102 -9.29 -32.23 -3.82
CA CYS A 102 -8.83 -32.01 -5.19
C CYS A 102 -7.44 -31.39 -5.26
N HIS A 103 -7.14 -30.39 -4.39
CA HIS A 103 -5.86 -29.70 -4.35
C HIS A 103 -4.88 -30.47 -3.44
N GLN A 104 -3.97 -31.19 -4.07
CA GLN A 104 -2.95 -31.98 -3.37
C GLN A 104 -1.72 -31.13 -3.06
N GLU A 105 -0.66 -31.73 -2.48
CA GLU A 105 0.59 -31.04 -2.07
C GLU A 105 1.33 -30.34 -3.21
N VAL A 106 1.08 -30.75 -4.47
CA VAL A 106 1.72 -30.21 -5.66
C VAL A 106 0.72 -30.05 -6.81
N ASN A 107 1.06 -29.22 -7.78
CA ASN A 107 0.27 -29.07 -9.00
C ASN A 107 0.14 -30.41 -9.74
N ALA A 108 -1.08 -30.74 -10.17
CA ALA A 108 -1.35 -31.91 -11.02
C ALA A 108 -1.46 -31.44 -12.50
N ASP A 109 -0.32 -31.27 -13.16
CA ASP A 109 -0.24 -30.70 -14.51
C ASP A 109 -1.02 -31.50 -15.56
N SER A 110 -1.21 -32.83 -15.35
CA SER A 110 -1.98 -33.68 -16.23
C SER A 110 -3.48 -33.39 -16.24
N THR A 111 -4.01 -32.86 -15.13
CA THR A 111 -5.43 -32.50 -14.97
C THR A 111 -5.64 -31.00 -14.90
N GLY A 112 -4.57 -30.23 -14.77
CA GLY A 112 -4.62 -28.79 -14.57
C GLY A 112 -5.15 -28.37 -13.21
N VAL A 113 -5.21 -29.26 -12.22
CA VAL A 113 -5.61 -28.90 -10.85
C VAL A 113 -4.39 -28.32 -10.13
N PRO A 114 -4.45 -27.07 -9.62
CA PRO A 114 -3.36 -26.51 -8.83
C PRO A 114 -3.27 -27.20 -7.48
N GLY A 115 -2.08 -27.23 -6.90
CA GLY A 115 -1.84 -27.84 -5.59
C GLY A 115 -0.75 -27.13 -4.82
N GLY A 116 -0.79 -27.29 -3.52
CA GLY A 116 0.18 -26.81 -2.55
C GLY A 116 -0.23 -27.27 -1.15
N PRO A 117 0.72 -27.31 -0.20
CA PRO A 117 0.45 -27.75 1.16
C PRO A 117 -0.68 -26.94 1.81
N ASP A 118 -1.58 -27.65 2.48
CA ASP A 118 -2.67 -27.05 3.23
C ASP A 118 -3.52 -26.05 2.43
N TRP A 119 -3.98 -26.45 1.25
CA TRP A 119 -4.74 -25.57 0.34
C TRP A 119 -6.05 -25.07 0.98
N HIS A 120 -6.15 -23.76 1.14
CA HIS A 120 -7.32 -23.12 1.77
C HIS A 120 -7.47 -21.66 1.30
N LEU A 121 -8.64 -21.06 1.61
CA LEU A 121 -8.90 -19.64 1.43
C LEU A 121 -8.36 -18.82 2.61
N ALA A 122 -7.87 -17.65 2.35
CA ALA A 122 -7.55 -16.68 3.39
C ALA A 122 -8.78 -16.35 4.26
N PRO A 123 -8.59 -16.02 5.54
CA PRO A 123 -9.73 -15.64 6.41
C PRO A 123 -10.46 -14.41 5.86
N LEU A 124 -11.78 -14.30 6.12
CA LEU A 124 -12.58 -13.17 5.65
C LEU A 124 -12.08 -11.82 6.18
N SER A 125 -11.40 -11.80 7.31
CA SER A 125 -10.73 -10.59 7.81
C SER A 125 -9.65 -10.05 6.86
N MET A 126 -9.10 -10.91 6.01
CA MET A 126 -8.05 -10.62 5.02
C MET A 126 -8.58 -10.60 3.59
N GLN A 127 -9.84 -10.25 3.39
CA GLN A 127 -10.36 -10.00 2.04
C GLN A 127 -9.78 -8.72 1.44
N TRP A 128 -9.49 -8.75 0.13
CA TRP A 128 -8.91 -7.62 -0.62
C TRP A 128 -9.79 -7.14 -1.77
N GLN A 129 -11.01 -7.60 -1.83
CA GLN A 129 -12.05 -7.16 -2.77
C GLN A 129 -13.35 -6.84 -2.03
N ASP A 130 -14.22 -6.09 -2.70
CA ASP A 130 -15.57 -5.82 -2.23
C ASP A 130 -16.56 -6.92 -2.70
N MET A 131 -17.84 -6.76 -2.35
CA MET A 131 -18.91 -7.71 -2.72
C MET A 131 -19.26 -7.68 -4.22
N ASN A 132 -18.72 -6.73 -4.99
CA ASN A 132 -18.85 -6.64 -6.44
C ASN A 132 -17.58 -7.16 -7.15
N ASP A 133 -16.75 -7.91 -6.46
CA ASP A 133 -15.49 -8.47 -6.94
C ASP A 133 -14.45 -7.43 -7.37
N GLN A 134 -14.61 -6.15 -6.95
CA GLN A 134 -13.64 -5.12 -7.26
C GLN A 134 -12.54 -5.08 -6.19
N PRO A 135 -11.26 -4.98 -6.59
CA PRO A 135 -10.18 -4.82 -5.63
C PRO A 135 -10.40 -3.62 -4.71
N LEU A 136 -10.19 -3.79 -3.42
CA LEU A 136 -10.19 -2.69 -2.47
C LEU A 136 -9.05 -1.72 -2.80
N SER A 137 -9.20 -0.46 -2.41
CA SER A 137 -8.14 0.54 -2.61
C SER A 137 -6.83 0.14 -1.92
N SER A 138 -5.71 0.59 -2.46
CA SER A 138 -4.37 0.38 -1.89
C SER A 138 -4.30 0.75 -0.40
N ALA A 139 -4.95 1.85 -0.01
CA ALA A 139 -5.04 2.25 1.39
C ALA A 139 -5.86 1.27 2.25
N ALA A 140 -6.95 0.71 1.72
CA ALA A 140 -7.80 -0.22 2.45
C ALA A 140 -7.10 -1.57 2.65
N VAL A 141 -6.45 -2.11 1.61
CA VAL A 141 -5.67 -3.34 1.69
C VAL A 141 -4.49 -3.17 2.66
N CYS A 142 -3.76 -2.04 2.60
CA CYS A 142 -2.67 -1.75 3.52
C CYS A 142 -3.13 -1.78 4.98
N ARG A 143 -4.24 -1.10 5.29
CA ARG A 143 -4.79 -1.12 6.65
C ARG A 143 -5.22 -2.51 7.09
N SER A 144 -5.75 -3.33 6.20
CA SER A 144 -6.11 -4.72 6.52
C SER A 144 -4.86 -5.55 6.82
N VAL A 145 -3.84 -5.47 5.95
CA VAL A 145 -2.58 -6.21 6.11
C VAL A 145 -1.82 -5.81 7.37
N THR A 146 -1.87 -4.54 7.78
CA THR A 146 -1.18 -4.05 8.99
C THR A 146 -2.01 -4.14 10.27
N ASP A 147 -3.27 -4.56 10.19
CA ASP A 147 -4.16 -4.73 11.35
C ASP A 147 -3.95 -6.12 11.95
N ARG A 148 -3.27 -6.18 13.09
CA ARG A 148 -2.95 -7.44 13.78
C ARG A 148 -4.20 -8.21 14.23
N SER A 149 -5.33 -7.55 14.39
CA SER A 149 -6.60 -8.24 14.70
C SER A 149 -7.19 -8.97 13.49
N LYS A 150 -6.72 -8.66 12.26
CA LYS A 150 -7.20 -9.24 11.01
C LYS A 150 -6.23 -10.25 10.39
N ASN A 151 -4.92 -10.02 10.54
CA ASN A 151 -3.85 -10.71 9.86
C ASN A 151 -3.20 -11.82 10.71
N GLU A 152 -3.96 -12.47 11.61
CA GLU A 152 -3.46 -13.54 12.48
C GLU A 152 -2.31 -13.08 13.40
N ASN A 153 -2.39 -11.83 13.86
CA ASN A 153 -1.43 -11.20 14.75
C ASN A 153 0.00 -11.00 14.18
N MET A 154 0.16 -11.01 12.87
CA MET A 154 1.47 -10.78 12.23
C MET A 154 1.90 -9.31 12.37
N ASP A 155 3.13 -9.10 12.81
CA ASP A 155 3.84 -7.83 12.69
C ASP A 155 4.57 -7.73 11.33
N GLY A 156 5.30 -6.63 11.11
CA GLY A 156 6.01 -6.42 9.84
C GLY A 156 7.03 -7.52 9.53
N ARG A 157 7.74 -8.03 10.53
CA ARG A 157 8.71 -9.13 10.34
C ARG A 157 7.99 -10.42 9.97
N ALA A 158 6.92 -10.75 10.66
CA ALA A 158 6.12 -11.93 10.37
C ALA A 158 5.48 -11.86 8.99
N LEU A 159 5.00 -10.67 8.56
CA LEU A 159 4.52 -10.43 7.20
C LEU A 159 5.61 -10.67 6.16
N LEU A 160 6.83 -10.18 6.40
CA LEU A 160 7.96 -10.43 5.50
C LEU A 160 8.26 -11.94 5.39
N THR A 161 8.33 -12.63 6.52
CA THR A 161 8.53 -14.11 6.56
C THR A 161 7.39 -14.83 5.83
N HIS A 162 6.14 -14.43 6.06
CA HIS A 162 4.98 -14.98 5.35
C HIS A 162 5.09 -14.83 3.83
N HIS A 163 5.46 -13.63 3.35
CA HIS A 163 5.67 -13.39 1.93
C HIS A 163 6.88 -14.15 1.34
N GLN A 164 7.87 -14.46 2.15
CA GLN A 164 9.06 -15.20 1.73
C GLN A 164 8.85 -16.71 1.66
N GLU A 165 8.09 -17.30 2.59
CA GLU A 165 8.20 -18.73 2.92
C GLU A 165 6.86 -19.47 2.89
N ALA A 166 5.70 -18.78 3.00
CA ALA A 166 4.42 -19.46 3.06
C ALA A 166 4.13 -20.21 1.74
N ALA A 167 3.83 -21.49 1.82
CA ALA A 167 3.69 -22.36 0.67
C ALA A 167 2.67 -21.86 -0.35
N LEU A 168 1.51 -21.37 0.10
CA LEU A 168 0.47 -20.84 -0.79
C LEU A 168 0.86 -19.47 -1.40
N VAL A 169 1.73 -18.69 -0.74
CA VAL A 169 2.33 -17.49 -1.33
C VAL A 169 3.32 -17.89 -2.43
N LEU A 170 4.22 -18.84 -2.15
CA LEU A 170 5.19 -19.33 -3.13
C LEU A 170 4.51 -19.97 -4.35
N TRP A 171 3.37 -20.63 -4.15
CA TRP A 171 2.57 -21.18 -5.25
C TRP A 171 2.20 -20.11 -6.29
N ALA A 172 1.97 -18.87 -5.91
CA ALA A 172 1.58 -17.79 -6.83
C ALA A 172 2.58 -17.60 -7.99
N TRP A 173 3.86 -17.95 -7.81
CA TRP A 173 4.91 -17.88 -8.84
C TRP A 173 5.19 -19.24 -9.53
N ASN A 174 4.59 -20.30 -9.02
CA ASN A 174 4.57 -21.61 -9.67
C ASN A 174 3.15 -22.17 -9.73
N PRO A 175 2.22 -21.48 -10.42
CA PRO A 175 0.79 -21.78 -10.35
C PRO A 175 0.37 -22.99 -11.20
N GLY A 176 1.31 -23.67 -11.84
CA GLY A 176 1.05 -24.84 -12.68
C GLY A 176 0.34 -24.48 -13.99
N ARG A 177 -0.11 -25.52 -14.69
CA ARG A 177 -0.79 -25.41 -15.98
C ARG A 177 -2.31 -25.47 -15.84
N ARG A 178 -3.01 -24.93 -16.83
CA ARG A 178 -4.44 -25.13 -17.01
C ARG A 178 -4.70 -26.50 -17.68
N PRO A 179 -5.95 -26.99 -17.67
CA PRO A 179 -6.30 -28.25 -18.36
C PRO A 179 -5.97 -28.23 -19.87
N ASP A 180 -5.95 -27.05 -20.49
CA ASP A 180 -5.58 -26.86 -21.91
C ASP A 180 -4.05 -26.85 -22.13
N GLY A 181 -3.26 -27.06 -21.08
CA GLY A 181 -1.80 -27.06 -21.10
C GLY A 181 -1.15 -25.66 -21.05
N THR A 182 -1.92 -24.58 -21.07
CA THR A 182 -1.37 -23.21 -20.95
C THR A 182 -0.94 -22.93 -19.50
N THR A 183 0.10 -22.12 -19.34
CA THR A 183 0.55 -21.70 -18.00
C THR A 183 -0.38 -20.61 -17.44
N ARG A 184 -0.68 -20.69 -16.14
CA ARG A 184 -1.38 -19.61 -15.45
C ARG A 184 -0.49 -18.38 -15.33
N THR A 185 -1.09 -17.20 -15.40
CA THR A 185 -0.38 -15.93 -15.26
C THR A 185 0.19 -15.78 -13.85
N SER A 186 1.46 -15.47 -13.74
CA SER A 186 2.11 -15.11 -12.47
C SER A 186 1.77 -13.68 -12.05
N PRO A 187 2.02 -13.30 -10.79
CA PRO A 187 1.95 -11.90 -10.35
C PRO A 187 2.84 -10.97 -11.18
N PRO A 188 2.60 -9.64 -11.15
CA PRO A 188 3.31 -8.66 -12.01
C PRO A 188 4.80 -8.48 -11.66
N LEU A 189 5.23 -8.88 -10.47
CA LEU A 189 6.62 -8.87 -10.03
C LEU A 189 7.12 -10.30 -9.90
N THR A 190 8.43 -10.51 -10.02
CA THR A 190 9.06 -11.76 -9.56
C THR A 190 8.91 -11.91 -8.05
N HIS A 191 9.00 -13.13 -7.53
CA HIS A 191 8.95 -13.34 -6.07
C HIS A 191 10.06 -12.57 -5.34
N ALA A 192 11.26 -12.53 -5.89
CA ALA A 192 12.38 -11.78 -5.30
C ALA A 192 12.10 -10.26 -5.23
N GLU A 193 11.52 -9.67 -6.26
CA GLU A 193 11.12 -8.26 -6.27
C GLU A 193 10.00 -7.98 -5.27
N PHE A 194 9.00 -8.85 -5.18
CA PHE A 194 7.92 -8.75 -4.20
C PHE A 194 8.44 -8.81 -2.76
N VAL A 195 9.32 -9.76 -2.46
CA VAL A 195 9.96 -9.88 -1.14
C VAL A 195 10.81 -8.65 -0.82
N ASN A 196 11.56 -8.14 -1.80
CA ASN A 196 12.37 -6.93 -1.61
C ASN A 196 11.48 -5.69 -1.36
N ALA A 197 10.40 -5.53 -2.12
CA ALA A 197 9.42 -4.47 -1.89
C ALA A 197 8.78 -4.59 -0.49
N THR A 198 8.40 -5.81 -0.07
CA THR A 198 7.89 -6.05 1.28
C THR A 198 8.92 -5.66 2.35
N ARG A 199 10.18 -6.04 2.18
CA ARG A 199 11.26 -5.67 3.12
C ARG A 199 11.41 -4.17 3.24
N THR A 200 11.52 -3.46 2.13
CA THR A 200 11.62 -1.99 2.11
C THR A 200 10.43 -1.33 2.81
N TRP A 201 9.22 -1.83 2.54
CA TRP A 201 8.01 -1.32 3.20
C TRP A 201 8.00 -1.59 4.71
N VAL A 202 8.47 -2.76 5.16
CA VAL A 202 8.55 -3.14 6.57
C VAL A 202 9.62 -2.32 7.28
N GLU A 203 10.79 -2.13 6.70
CA GLU A 203 11.89 -1.32 7.25
C GLU A 203 11.50 0.16 7.39
N ALA A 204 10.66 0.67 6.50
CA ALA A 204 10.07 2.01 6.60
C ALA A 204 8.91 2.12 7.62
N GLY A 205 8.65 1.08 8.41
CA GLY A 205 7.59 1.07 9.44
C GLY A 205 6.19 0.80 8.93
N THR A 206 6.04 0.10 7.82
CA THR A 206 4.77 -0.29 7.20
C THR A 206 3.81 0.88 6.92
N PRO A 207 4.26 1.97 6.26
CA PRO A 207 3.40 3.12 6.00
C PRO A 207 2.26 2.77 5.05
N CYS A 208 1.06 3.32 5.32
CA CYS A 208 -0.11 3.14 4.47
C CYS A 208 -0.52 4.46 3.81
N PRO A 209 -0.98 4.44 2.53
CA PRO A 209 -1.48 5.63 1.86
C PRO A 209 -2.61 6.31 2.64
N GLY A 210 -2.62 7.65 2.66
CA GLY A 210 -3.65 8.46 3.31
C GLY A 210 -3.63 8.43 4.84
N ARG A 211 -2.61 7.86 5.46
CA ARG A 211 -2.35 7.99 6.90
C ARG A 211 -1.27 9.05 7.11
N SER A 212 -1.61 10.16 7.78
CA SER A 212 -0.58 11.08 8.29
C SER A 212 0.37 10.32 9.21
N PRO A 213 1.69 10.58 9.16
CA PRO A 213 2.61 10.07 10.16
C PRO A 213 2.05 10.40 11.55
N ARG A 214 1.93 9.39 12.42
CA ARG A 214 1.61 9.68 13.83
C ARG A 214 2.78 10.47 14.37
N GLY A 215 2.51 11.72 14.76
CA GLY A 215 3.49 12.51 15.51
C GLY A 215 4.00 11.67 16.68
N LYS A 216 5.31 11.60 16.81
CA LYS A 216 6.00 11.01 17.97
C LYS A 216 5.76 11.88 19.20
#